data_139fbb9c0a8ed0ebacae27d4addb66ce
#
_entry.id   139fbb9c0a8ed0ebacae27d4addb66ce
#
_cell.length_a   1.000
_cell.length_b   1.000
_cell.length_c   1.000
_cell.angle_alpha   90.00
_cell.angle_beta   90.00
_cell.angle_gamma   90.00
#
_symmetry.space_group_name_H-M   'P 1'
#
loop_
_entity.id
_entity.type
_entity.pdbx_description
1 polymer ?
#
loop_
_entity_poly.entity_id
_entity_poly.type
_entity_poly.pdbx_seq_one_letter_code
_entity_poly.pdbx_strand_id
1 'polypeptide(L)'
;MPVYLKSIGFSVVLIGILEGVAEATAGLSKGYFGKRSDLSGKRVPFVQAGYALSAISKPMLAFFVYPVWIFFSRTIDRLGKGLRTGARDAILSDEATSQTKGKIFGFHRSMDTLGAVLGPLFALIYLYYHPGNYKPLFLIAFLPGLLAVSASFLLKRKKRITGEAKIRVPFFSFLTYWKVSPPEYRKLVTGLLIFALFNSSDVFLLLKIKQSGLGDTMVISVYIFYNLVYAMFAFPVGIIADNIGLKRIFIIGLALFAAVYFGMSVNTNLYLFFGLFFLYGVYASATEGISKAWISNISNKKDTATAIGTYSGLQSICAMLASSLTGVLWYSFGASIAFIITATATLLVIVYLLFILRFN
;
A
#
# COMPACT_ATOMS: atom_id res chain seq x y z
N MET A 1 -10.59 -6.55 -11.03
CA MET A 1 -11.82 -6.62 -10.20
C MET A 1 -12.90 -5.65 -10.67
N PRO A 2 -12.69 -4.33 -10.80
CA PRO A 2 -13.73 -3.41 -11.30
C PRO A 2 -14.32 -3.78 -12.66
N VAL A 3 -13.49 -4.25 -13.60
CA VAL A 3 -13.93 -4.72 -14.93
C VAL A 3 -14.91 -5.90 -14.82
N TYR A 4 -14.59 -6.88 -13.95
CA TYR A 4 -15.50 -8.00 -13.68
C TYR A 4 -16.81 -7.53 -13.06
N LEU A 5 -16.77 -6.64 -12.06
CA LEU A 5 -17.99 -6.12 -11.42
C LEU A 5 -18.87 -5.38 -12.43
N LYS A 6 -18.27 -4.61 -13.33
CA LYS A 6 -18.99 -3.94 -14.42
C LYS A 6 -19.60 -4.92 -15.40
N SER A 7 -18.89 -6.02 -15.74
CA SER A 7 -19.38 -7.05 -16.68
C SER A 7 -20.58 -7.84 -16.15
N ILE A 8 -20.76 -7.93 -14.83
CA ILE A 8 -21.91 -8.57 -14.19
C ILE A 8 -23.01 -7.58 -13.78
N GLY A 9 -22.96 -6.31 -14.27
CA GLY A 9 -24.03 -5.33 -14.13
C GLY A 9 -23.98 -4.42 -12.90
N PHE A 10 -22.84 -4.40 -12.17
CA PHE A 10 -22.70 -3.46 -11.04
C PHE A 10 -22.60 -2.02 -11.51
N SER A 11 -23.38 -1.13 -10.89
CA SER A 11 -23.26 0.31 -11.11
C SER A 11 -21.91 0.83 -10.58
N VAL A 12 -21.40 1.91 -11.16
CA VAL A 12 -20.15 2.55 -10.72
C VAL A 12 -20.23 2.97 -9.25
N VAL A 13 -21.40 3.42 -8.80
CA VAL A 13 -21.66 3.80 -7.40
C VAL A 13 -21.50 2.59 -6.47
N LEU A 14 -22.12 1.45 -6.83
CA LEU A 14 -22.01 0.22 -6.04
C LEU A 14 -20.58 -0.31 -5.96
N ILE A 15 -19.83 -0.23 -7.07
CA ILE A 15 -18.40 -0.59 -7.10
C ILE A 15 -17.61 0.34 -6.17
N GLY A 16 -17.88 1.66 -6.20
CA GLY A 16 -17.21 2.63 -5.33
C GLY A 16 -17.47 2.37 -3.84
N ILE A 17 -18.72 2.12 -3.46
CA ILE A 17 -19.09 1.77 -2.08
C ILE A 17 -18.37 0.49 -1.64
N LEU A 18 -18.42 -0.57 -2.46
CA LEU A 18 -17.80 -1.85 -2.16
C LEU A 18 -16.29 -1.73 -1.94
N GLU A 19 -15.59 -1.07 -2.85
CA GLU A 19 -14.13 -0.88 -2.72
C GLU A 19 -13.78 0.05 -1.56
N GLY A 20 -14.59 1.10 -1.32
CA GLY A 20 -14.39 2.03 -0.20
C GLY A 20 -14.51 1.34 1.17
N VAL A 21 -15.57 0.56 1.39
CA VAL A 21 -15.75 -0.22 2.63
C VAL A 21 -14.67 -1.29 2.78
N ALA A 22 -14.32 -1.96 1.69
CA ALA A 22 -13.27 -2.97 1.70
C ALA A 22 -11.91 -2.36 2.10
N GLU A 23 -11.53 -1.20 1.56
CA GLU A 23 -10.27 -0.54 1.89
C GLU A 23 -10.27 0.04 3.32
N ALA A 24 -11.40 0.59 3.79
CA ALA A 24 -11.56 1.03 5.17
C ALA A 24 -11.39 -0.15 6.15
N THR A 25 -11.97 -1.32 5.83
CA THR A 25 -11.80 -2.55 6.60
C THR A 25 -10.33 -2.96 6.68
N ALA A 26 -9.61 -2.95 5.56
CA ALA A 26 -8.18 -3.24 5.53
C ALA A 26 -7.39 -2.25 6.39
N GLY A 27 -7.65 -0.95 6.25
CA GLY A 27 -6.95 0.12 6.94
C GLY A 27 -7.07 -0.01 8.46
N LEU A 28 -8.28 -0.03 8.98
CA LEU A 28 -8.55 -0.11 10.41
C LEU A 28 -8.06 -1.43 11.02
N SER A 29 -8.22 -2.54 10.28
CA SER A 29 -7.75 -3.85 10.71
C SER A 29 -6.24 -3.93 10.91
N LYS A 30 -5.44 -3.21 10.10
CA LYS A 30 -3.96 -3.18 10.24
C LYS A 30 -3.54 -2.69 11.63
N GLY A 31 -4.17 -1.62 12.13
CA GLY A 31 -3.88 -1.08 13.46
C GLY A 31 -4.27 -2.04 14.57
N TYR A 32 -5.50 -2.54 14.55
CA TYR A 32 -6.02 -3.44 15.56
C TYR A 32 -5.23 -4.75 15.66
N PHE A 33 -5.04 -5.45 14.54
CA PHE A 33 -4.33 -6.72 14.55
C PHE A 33 -2.83 -6.56 14.74
N GLY A 34 -2.23 -5.43 14.34
CA GLY A 34 -0.86 -5.08 14.69
C GLY A 34 -0.67 -5.06 16.19
N LYS A 35 -1.52 -4.31 16.92
CA LYS A 35 -1.49 -4.25 18.39
C LYS A 35 -1.74 -5.62 19.02
N ARG A 36 -2.75 -6.34 18.55
CA ARG A 36 -3.07 -7.66 19.07
C ARG A 36 -1.95 -8.67 18.87
N SER A 37 -1.22 -8.60 17.76
CA SER A 37 -0.07 -9.46 17.49
C SER A 37 1.11 -9.18 18.41
N ASP A 38 1.39 -7.91 18.72
CA ASP A 38 2.44 -7.55 19.67
C ASP A 38 2.08 -7.99 21.10
N LEU A 39 0.85 -7.73 21.55
CA LEU A 39 0.38 -8.14 22.90
C LEU A 39 0.36 -9.65 23.07
N SER A 40 0.02 -10.41 22.04
CA SER A 40 0.00 -11.88 22.11
C SER A 40 1.40 -12.50 22.03
N GLY A 41 2.42 -11.74 21.59
CA GLY A 41 3.76 -12.24 21.30
C GLY A 41 3.83 -13.29 20.17
N LYS A 42 2.72 -13.56 19.48
CA LYS A 42 2.57 -14.60 18.46
C LYS A 42 2.27 -13.96 17.11
N ARG A 43 3.29 -13.62 16.32
CA ARG A 43 3.10 -12.95 15.02
C ARG A 43 2.72 -13.90 13.89
N VAL A 44 3.34 -15.09 13.84
CA VAL A 44 3.16 -16.07 12.76
C VAL A 44 1.69 -16.49 12.56
N PRO A 45 0.89 -16.80 13.59
CA PRO A 45 -0.52 -17.16 13.40
C PRO A 45 -1.35 -16.06 12.71
N PHE A 46 -1.06 -14.78 12.97
CA PHE A 46 -1.73 -13.66 12.30
C PHE A 46 -1.40 -13.61 10.81
N VAL A 47 -0.14 -13.90 10.45
CA VAL A 47 0.30 -13.97 9.05
C VAL A 47 -0.37 -15.14 8.34
N GLN A 48 -0.36 -16.34 8.96
CA GLN A 48 -0.99 -17.55 8.41
C GLN A 48 -2.51 -17.35 8.20
N ALA A 49 -3.22 -16.90 9.23
CA ALA A 49 -4.66 -16.64 9.14
C ALA A 49 -4.97 -15.55 8.09
N GLY A 50 -4.15 -14.50 8.00
CA GLY A 50 -4.33 -13.44 7.03
C GLY A 50 -4.15 -13.90 5.58
N TYR A 51 -3.16 -14.76 5.30
CA TYR A 51 -3.00 -15.39 3.98
C TYR A 51 -4.14 -16.38 3.68
N ALA A 52 -4.56 -17.19 4.66
CA ALA A 52 -5.66 -18.13 4.51
C ALA A 52 -6.97 -17.41 4.14
N LEU A 53 -7.35 -16.35 4.86
CA LEU A 53 -8.53 -15.55 4.54
C LEU A 53 -8.45 -14.95 3.12
N SER A 54 -7.31 -14.38 2.75
CA SER A 54 -7.11 -13.85 1.39
C SER A 54 -7.13 -14.94 0.32
N ALA A 55 -6.64 -16.14 0.60
CA ALA A 55 -6.69 -17.27 -0.35
C ALA A 55 -8.13 -17.73 -0.57
N ILE A 56 -8.87 -18.01 0.53
CA ILE A 56 -10.26 -18.50 0.49
C ILE A 56 -11.19 -17.50 -0.21
N SER A 57 -10.95 -16.20 -0.09
CA SER A 57 -11.76 -15.18 -0.75
C SER A 57 -11.77 -15.28 -2.28
N LYS A 58 -10.73 -15.87 -2.91
CA LYS A 58 -10.63 -15.98 -4.37
C LYS A 58 -11.66 -16.96 -4.95
N PRO A 59 -11.73 -18.24 -4.52
CA PRO A 59 -12.76 -19.15 -5.01
C PRO A 59 -14.17 -18.69 -4.64
N MET A 60 -14.36 -17.98 -3.51
CA MET A 60 -15.68 -17.43 -3.16
C MET A 60 -16.25 -16.55 -4.29
N LEU A 61 -15.42 -15.77 -4.99
CA LEU A 61 -15.85 -14.94 -6.12
C LEU A 61 -16.28 -15.76 -7.35
N ALA A 62 -15.89 -17.03 -7.44
CA ALA A 62 -16.29 -17.92 -8.52
C ALA A 62 -17.68 -18.56 -8.32
N PHE A 63 -18.16 -18.67 -7.07
CA PHE A 63 -19.39 -19.38 -6.76
C PHE A 63 -20.65 -18.56 -7.07
N PHE A 64 -20.73 -17.33 -6.59
CA PHE A 64 -21.94 -16.52 -6.71
C PHE A 64 -21.60 -15.09 -7.17
N VAL A 65 -22.55 -14.51 -7.92
CA VAL A 65 -22.45 -13.15 -8.50
C VAL A 65 -23.34 -12.12 -7.75
N TYR A 66 -23.97 -12.52 -6.65
CA TYR A 66 -24.84 -11.62 -5.89
C TYR A 66 -24.02 -10.49 -5.22
N PRO A 67 -24.52 -9.25 -5.22
CA PRO A 67 -23.81 -8.10 -4.63
C PRO A 67 -23.35 -8.33 -3.19
N VAL A 68 -24.24 -8.89 -2.33
CA VAL A 68 -23.93 -9.17 -0.91
C VAL A 68 -22.81 -10.21 -0.77
N TRP A 69 -22.82 -11.25 -1.62
CA TRP A 69 -21.78 -12.28 -1.60
C TRP A 69 -20.41 -11.73 -2.04
N ILE A 70 -20.39 -10.93 -3.09
CA ILE A 70 -19.17 -10.27 -3.57
C ILE A 70 -18.64 -9.32 -2.51
N PHE A 71 -19.51 -8.53 -1.87
CA PHE A 71 -19.16 -7.64 -0.76
C PHE A 71 -18.51 -8.44 0.39
N PHE A 72 -19.10 -9.54 0.78
CA PHE A 72 -18.59 -10.41 1.84
C PHE A 72 -17.22 -11.00 1.47
N SER A 73 -17.07 -11.54 0.26
CA SER A 73 -15.81 -12.08 -0.24
C SER A 73 -14.69 -11.00 -0.27
N ARG A 74 -15.00 -9.79 -0.74
CA ARG A 74 -14.06 -8.68 -0.75
C ARG A 74 -13.66 -8.24 0.66
N THR A 75 -14.62 -8.16 1.57
CA THR A 75 -14.38 -7.82 2.97
C THR A 75 -13.46 -8.84 3.63
N ILE A 76 -13.64 -10.13 3.39
CA ILE A 76 -12.75 -11.20 3.89
C ILE A 76 -11.34 -11.04 3.34
N ASP A 77 -11.17 -10.78 2.04
CA ASP A 77 -9.86 -10.53 1.44
C ASP A 77 -9.13 -9.35 2.11
N ARG A 78 -9.85 -8.25 2.31
CA ARG A 78 -9.30 -7.03 2.92
C ARG A 78 -9.02 -7.20 4.41
N LEU A 79 -9.87 -7.92 5.12
CA LEU A 79 -9.64 -8.31 6.51
C LEU A 79 -8.37 -9.18 6.62
N GLY A 80 -8.19 -10.16 5.72
CA GLY A 80 -6.98 -10.97 5.63
C GLY A 80 -5.72 -10.11 5.41
N LYS A 81 -5.79 -9.11 4.54
CA LYS A 81 -4.71 -8.13 4.33
C LYS A 81 -4.43 -7.34 5.61
N GLY A 82 -5.47 -6.87 6.30
CA GLY A 82 -5.34 -6.14 7.57
C GLY A 82 -4.70 -7.00 8.67
N LEU A 83 -5.13 -8.25 8.78
CA LEU A 83 -4.67 -9.21 9.77
C LEU A 83 -3.17 -9.50 9.66
N ARG A 84 -2.65 -9.71 8.44
CA ARG A 84 -1.25 -10.09 8.22
C ARG A 84 -0.27 -8.93 8.20
N THR A 85 -0.68 -7.73 7.75
CA THR A 85 0.26 -6.65 7.39
C THR A 85 1.14 -6.24 8.56
N GLY A 86 0.57 -5.85 9.71
CA GLY A 86 1.36 -5.40 10.87
C GLY A 86 2.26 -6.49 11.43
N ALA A 87 1.74 -7.71 11.57
CA ALA A 87 2.50 -8.87 12.07
C ALA A 87 3.65 -9.27 11.12
N ARG A 88 3.39 -9.29 9.80
CA ARG A 88 4.39 -9.59 8.77
C ARG A 88 5.50 -8.55 8.76
N ASP A 89 5.14 -7.28 8.71
CA ASP A 89 6.11 -6.19 8.67
C ASP A 89 6.97 -6.16 9.93
N ALA A 90 6.41 -6.54 11.08
CA ALA A 90 7.17 -6.71 12.32
C ALA A 90 8.10 -7.94 12.30
N ILE A 91 7.72 -9.05 11.65
CA ILE A 91 8.63 -10.19 11.43
C ILE A 91 9.80 -9.76 10.55
N LEU A 92 9.53 -9.04 9.46
CA LEU A 92 10.58 -8.50 8.57
C LEU A 92 11.55 -7.60 9.36
N SER A 93 11.00 -6.73 10.22
CA SER A 93 11.80 -5.88 11.09
C SER A 93 12.65 -6.65 12.09
N ASP A 94 12.19 -7.81 12.60
CA ASP A 94 12.92 -8.65 13.54
C ASP A 94 14.10 -9.41 12.89
N GLU A 95 14.01 -9.69 11.59
CA GLU A 95 15.10 -10.31 10.83
C GLU A 95 16.12 -9.28 10.31
N ALA A 96 15.83 -7.98 10.45
CA ALA A 96 16.70 -6.88 10.05
C ALA A 96 17.47 -6.30 11.23
N THR A 97 18.71 -5.86 10.97
CA THR A 97 19.43 -4.92 11.85
C THR A 97 18.98 -3.48 11.56
N SER A 98 19.36 -2.52 12.40
CA SER A 98 19.11 -1.10 12.11
C SER A 98 19.70 -0.62 10.78
N GLN A 99 20.76 -1.29 10.30
CA GLN A 99 21.50 -0.97 9.08
C GLN A 99 21.05 -1.77 7.84
N THR A 100 20.07 -2.67 7.96
CA THR A 100 19.60 -3.52 6.85
C THR A 100 18.09 -3.47 6.66
N LYS A 101 17.40 -2.56 7.34
CA LYS A 101 15.94 -2.46 7.25
C LYS A 101 15.47 -1.98 5.89
N GLY A 102 16.17 -1.02 5.28
CA GLY A 102 15.88 -0.56 3.92
C GLY A 102 15.96 -1.71 2.92
N LYS A 103 17.03 -2.49 2.97
CA LYS A 103 17.24 -3.68 2.13
C LYS A 103 16.10 -4.69 2.28
N ILE A 104 15.73 -5.06 3.51
CA ILE A 104 14.72 -6.11 3.76
C ILE A 104 13.31 -5.63 3.37
N PHE A 105 12.93 -4.42 3.74
CA PHE A 105 11.63 -3.86 3.34
C PHE A 105 11.57 -3.56 1.83
N GLY A 106 12.68 -3.11 1.24
CA GLY A 106 12.83 -2.91 -0.20
C GLY A 106 12.69 -4.21 -0.99
N PHE A 107 13.36 -5.30 -0.56
CA PHE A 107 13.21 -6.62 -1.17
C PHE A 107 11.76 -7.13 -1.09
N HIS A 108 11.17 -7.06 0.11
CA HIS A 108 9.77 -7.44 0.28
C HIS A 108 8.85 -6.65 -0.66
N ARG A 109 9.08 -5.34 -0.79
CA ARG A 109 8.26 -4.49 -1.64
C ARG A 109 8.46 -4.78 -3.12
N SER A 110 9.70 -5.04 -3.54
CA SER A 110 10.02 -5.49 -4.91
C SER A 110 9.21 -6.74 -5.28
N MET A 111 9.22 -7.77 -4.42
CA MET A 111 8.46 -9.01 -4.65
C MET A 111 6.93 -8.80 -4.64
N ASP A 112 6.43 -7.98 -3.71
CA ASP A 112 5.00 -7.65 -3.61
C ASP A 112 4.52 -6.94 -4.90
N THR A 113 5.30 -5.97 -5.39
CA THR A 113 4.98 -5.21 -6.61
C THR A 113 5.15 -6.06 -7.87
N LEU A 114 6.16 -6.93 -7.92
CA LEU A 114 6.31 -7.89 -9.02
C LEU A 114 5.08 -8.80 -9.14
N GLY A 115 4.55 -9.28 -8.02
CA GLY A 115 3.29 -10.03 -8.00
C GLY A 115 2.09 -9.20 -8.48
N ALA A 116 2.09 -7.89 -8.18
CA ALA A 116 1.04 -6.97 -8.65
C ALA A 116 1.12 -6.69 -10.17
N VAL A 117 2.27 -6.89 -10.80
CA VAL A 117 2.44 -6.85 -12.27
C VAL A 117 2.05 -8.18 -12.90
N LEU A 118 2.61 -9.28 -12.41
CA LEU A 118 2.42 -10.61 -13.01
C LEU A 118 0.97 -11.10 -12.91
N GLY A 119 0.29 -10.81 -11.78
CA GLY A 119 -1.10 -11.21 -11.59
C GLY A 119 -2.04 -10.68 -12.69
N PRO A 120 -2.15 -9.37 -12.89
CA PRO A 120 -2.94 -8.79 -13.98
C PRO A 120 -2.47 -9.21 -15.36
N LEU A 121 -1.16 -9.37 -15.59
CA LEU A 121 -0.62 -9.81 -16.87
C LEU A 121 -1.12 -11.22 -17.23
N PHE A 122 -1.03 -12.18 -16.33
CA PHE A 122 -1.57 -13.52 -16.54
C PHE A 122 -3.09 -13.50 -16.70
N ALA A 123 -3.80 -12.65 -15.95
CA ALA A 123 -5.23 -12.48 -16.10
C ALA A 123 -5.61 -11.95 -17.49
N LEU A 124 -4.87 -10.96 -18.02
CA LEU A 124 -5.09 -10.43 -19.37
C LEU A 124 -4.83 -11.47 -20.45
N ILE A 125 -3.73 -12.23 -20.36
CA ILE A 125 -3.41 -13.30 -21.28
C ILE A 125 -4.52 -14.35 -21.27
N TYR A 126 -4.98 -14.77 -20.10
CA TYR A 126 -6.08 -15.73 -19.98
C TYR A 126 -7.38 -15.22 -20.63
N LEU A 127 -7.78 -13.97 -20.32
CA LEU A 127 -9.00 -13.37 -20.86
C LEU A 127 -8.91 -13.04 -22.35
N TYR A 128 -7.72 -12.89 -22.90
CA TYR A 128 -7.51 -12.75 -24.34
C TYR A 128 -7.94 -14.02 -25.09
N TYR A 129 -7.59 -15.20 -24.57
CA TYR A 129 -7.98 -16.49 -25.15
C TYR A 129 -9.38 -16.96 -24.72
N HIS A 130 -9.89 -16.47 -23.57
CA HIS A 130 -11.19 -16.87 -23.00
C HIS A 130 -12.00 -15.63 -22.57
N PRO A 131 -12.51 -14.83 -23.54
CA PRO A 131 -13.23 -13.59 -23.23
C PRO A 131 -14.43 -13.82 -22.31
N GLY A 132 -14.57 -12.99 -21.27
CA GLY A 132 -15.71 -13.06 -20.34
C GLY A 132 -15.70 -14.21 -19.33
N ASN A 133 -14.76 -15.16 -19.44
CA ASN A 133 -14.72 -16.33 -18.55
C ASN A 133 -13.89 -16.05 -17.28
N TYR A 134 -14.49 -15.35 -16.31
CA TYR A 134 -13.83 -14.93 -15.06
C TYR A 134 -13.78 -16.02 -13.98
N LYS A 135 -14.71 -17.00 -13.99
CA LYS A 135 -14.80 -18.03 -12.94
C LYS A 135 -13.52 -18.85 -12.79
N PRO A 136 -12.96 -19.46 -13.87
CA PRO A 136 -11.71 -20.20 -13.77
C PRO A 136 -10.54 -19.31 -13.34
N LEU A 137 -10.54 -18.03 -13.74
CA LEU A 137 -9.50 -17.08 -13.34
C LEU A 137 -9.45 -16.91 -11.83
N PHE A 138 -10.61 -16.80 -11.15
CA PHE A 138 -10.66 -16.74 -9.70
C PHE A 138 -10.19 -18.03 -9.02
N LEU A 139 -10.51 -19.21 -9.61
CA LEU A 139 -10.03 -20.50 -9.12
C LEU A 139 -8.51 -20.64 -9.30
N ILE A 140 -7.97 -20.23 -10.46
CA ILE A 140 -6.52 -20.23 -10.70
C ILE A 140 -5.81 -19.29 -9.70
N ALA A 141 -6.38 -18.11 -9.42
CA ALA A 141 -5.84 -17.16 -8.45
C ALA A 141 -5.80 -17.72 -7.01
N PHE A 142 -6.49 -18.80 -6.71
CA PHE A 142 -6.40 -19.52 -5.43
C PHE A 142 -5.05 -20.23 -5.26
N LEU A 143 -4.45 -20.75 -6.33
CA LEU A 143 -3.18 -21.49 -6.26
C LEU A 143 -2.02 -20.69 -5.67
N PRO A 144 -1.71 -19.45 -6.14
CA PRO A 144 -0.71 -18.61 -5.49
C PRO A 144 -1.05 -18.31 -4.01
N GLY A 145 -2.35 -18.18 -3.69
CA GLY A 145 -2.82 -18.02 -2.31
C GLY A 145 -2.47 -19.24 -1.44
N LEU A 146 -2.72 -20.45 -1.92
CA LEU A 146 -2.34 -21.69 -1.23
C LEU A 146 -0.84 -21.80 -1.05
N LEU A 147 -0.04 -21.47 -2.08
CA LEU A 147 1.42 -21.45 -1.97
C LEU A 147 1.89 -20.47 -0.90
N ALA A 148 1.27 -19.27 -0.82
CA ALA A 148 1.60 -18.30 0.22
C ALA A 148 1.25 -18.82 1.63
N VAL A 149 0.10 -19.49 1.80
CA VAL A 149 -0.29 -20.15 3.05
C VAL A 149 0.73 -21.24 3.40
N SER A 150 1.05 -22.13 2.47
CA SER A 150 2.00 -23.24 2.68
C SER A 150 3.39 -22.71 3.06
N ALA A 151 3.90 -21.70 2.32
CA ALA A 151 5.17 -21.06 2.64
C ALA A 151 5.17 -20.39 4.03
N SER A 152 4.01 -19.89 4.49
CA SER A 152 3.92 -19.29 5.82
C SER A 152 4.13 -20.28 6.98
N PHE A 153 3.99 -21.60 6.76
CA PHE A 153 4.30 -22.61 7.75
C PHE A 153 5.83 -22.83 7.95
N LEU A 154 6.64 -22.37 6.99
CA LEU A 154 8.10 -22.36 7.12
C LEU A 154 8.61 -21.26 8.06
N LEU A 155 7.76 -20.29 8.43
CA LEU A 155 8.13 -19.20 9.32
C LEU A 155 8.43 -19.73 10.72
N LYS A 156 9.62 -19.42 11.24
CA LYS A 156 10.03 -19.79 12.61
C LYS A 156 9.22 -18.98 13.63
N ARG A 157 8.64 -19.68 14.60
CA ARG A 157 7.93 -19.09 15.73
C ARG A 157 8.93 -18.62 16.78
N LYS A 158 9.26 -17.33 16.81
CA LYS A 158 10.03 -16.75 17.92
C LYS A 158 9.06 -16.51 19.09
N LYS A 159 9.21 -17.22 20.22
CA LYS A 159 8.50 -16.90 21.46
C LYS A 159 9.02 -15.57 21.99
N ARG A 160 8.14 -14.58 22.12
CA ARG A 160 8.42 -13.38 22.90
C ARG A 160 7.82 -13.59 24.29
N ILE A 161 8.59 -13.23 25.33
CA ILE A 161 8.12 -13.23 26.72
C ILE A 161 7.16 -12.02 26.82
N THR A 162 5.91 -12.25 26.57
CA THR A 162 4.82 -11.29 26.85
C THR A 162 3.95 -11.94 27.91
N GLY A 163 3.54 -11.18 28.92
CA GLY A 163 2.64 -11.71 29.96
C GLY A 163 1.40 -12.34 29.31
N GLU A 164 0.98 -13.49 29.81
CA GLU A 164 -0.16 -14.29 29.31
C GLU A 164 -1.51 -13.62 29.61
N ALA A 165 -1.70 -12.38 29.25
CA ALA A 165 -2.99 -11.75 29.43
C ALA A 165 -3.87 -12.04 28.20
N LYS A 166 -4.98 -12.77 28.41
CA LYS A 166 -6.15 -12.76 27.52
C LYS A 166 -6.79 -11.35 27.56
N ILE A 167 -6.03 -10.32 27.12
CA ILE A 167 -6.50 -8.95 27.15
C ILE A 167 -7.50 -8.78 26.02
N ARG A 168 -8.76 -8.53 26.37
CA ARG A 168 -9.73 -8.00 25.43
C ARG A 168 -9.27 -6.59 25.05
N VAL A 169 -8.75 -6.44 23.84
CA VAL A 169 -8.27 -5.17 23.33
C VAL A 169 -9.41 -4.49 22.58
N PRO A 170 -9.90 -3.31 22.98
CA PRO A 170 -10.88 -2.56 22.20
C PRO A 170 -10.37 -2.30 20.77
N PHE A 171 -11.27 -2.31 19.79
CA PHE A 171 -10.90 -2.22 18.37
C PHE A 171 -10.02 -1.00 18.04
N PHE A 172 -10.36 0.16 18.58
CA PHE A 172 -9.60 1.41 18.37
C PHE A 172 -8.42 1.63 19.32
N SER A 173 -8.11 0.66 20.17
CA SER A 173 -7.04 0.82 21.17
C SER A 173 -5.65 0.99 20.57
N PHE A 174 -5.44 0.67 19.30
CA PHE A 174 -4.17 0.96 18.60
C PHE A 174 -3.91 2.46 18.49
N LEU A 175 -4.95 3.30 18.47
CA LEU A 175 -4.81 4.77 18.45
C LEU A 175 -4.16 5.30 19.74
N THR A 176 -4.29 4.59 20.86
CA THR A 176 -3.64 4.97 22.11
C THR A 176 -2.12 4.92 21.99
N TYR A 177 -1.57 4.17 21.03
CA TYR A 177 -0.14 4.13 20.76
C TYR A 177 0.42 5.51 20.42
N TRP A 178 -0.37 6.38 19.81
CA TRP A 178 0.02 7.77 19.56
C TRP A 178 0.46 8.49 20.84
N LYS A 179 -0.23 8.27 21.95
CA LYS A 179 0.07 8.93 23.23
C LYS A 179 1.32 8.37 23.91
N VAL A 180 1.56 7.06 23.79
CA VAL A 180 2.66 6.35 24.47
C VAL A 180 3.91 6.17 23.59
N SER A 181 3.80 6.51 22.31
CA SER A 181 4.90 6.38 21.34
C SER A 181 6.01 7.39 21.59
N PRO A 182 7.26 7.10 21.16
CA PRO A 182 8.36 8.05 21.21
C PRO A 182 8.04 9.36 20.48
N PRO A 183 8.58 10.52 20.93
CA PRO A 183 8.37 11.80 20.24
C PRO A 183 8.80 11.76 18.76
N GLU A 184 9.88 11.05 18.44
CA GLU A 184 10.42 10.87 17.10
C GLU A 184 9.41 10.16 16.19
N TYR A 185 8.71 9.14 16.71
CA TYR A 185 7.64 8.46 16.00
C TYR A 185 6.51 9.43 15.66
N ARG A 186 6.04 10.22 16.63
CA ARG A 186 4.97 11.19 16.40
C ARG A 186 5.37 12.24 15.36
N LYS A 187 6.57 12.79 15.45
CA LYS A 187 7.10 13.75 14.47
C LYS A 187 7.16 13.17 13.07
N LEU A 188 7.74 11.97 12.93
CA LEU A 188 7.82 11.30 11.65
C LEU A 188 6.44 10.98 11.07
N VAL A 189 5.59 10.31 11.85
CA VAL A 189 4.27 9.86 11.36
C VAL A 189 3.37 11.05 11.04
N THR A 190 3.45 12.17 11.76
CA THR A 190 2.76 13.41 11.37
C THR A 190 3.15 13.85 9.96
N GLY A 191 4.44 13.93 9.65
CA GLY A 191 4.88 14.29 8.29
C GLY A 191 4.41 13.29 7.22
N LEU A 192 4.49 11.99 7.52
CA LEU A 192 4.01 10.94 6.61
C LEU A 192 2.49 11.02 6.38
N LEU A 193 1.69 11.36 7.40
CA LEU A 193 0.24 11.48 7.28
C LEU A 193 -0.16 12.77 6.56
N ILE A 194 0.54 13.88 6.78
CA ILE A 194 0.33 15.12 6.01
C ILE A 194 0.61 14.82 4.52
N PHE A 195 1.73 14.16 4.21
CA PHE A 195 1.99 13.72 2.84
C PHE A 195 0.88 12.82 2.30
N ALA A 196 0.42 11.85 3.08
CA ALA A 196 -0.64 10.92 2.66
C ALA A 196 -1.98 11.62 2.36
N LEU A 197 -2.27 12.78 2.97
CA LEU A 197 -3.45 13.61 2.67
C LEU A 197 -3.40 14.28 1.29
N PHE A 198 -2.22 14.36 0.67
CA PHE A 198 -2.03 14.89 -0.69
C PHE A 198 -1.60 13.81 -1.68
N ASN A 199 -1.30 12.61 -1.22
CA ASN A 199 -0.96 11.48 -2.07
C ASN A 199 -2.23 10.73 -2.49
N SER A 200 -2.90 11.23 -3.53
CA SER A 200 -4.09 10.62 -4.08
C SER A 200 -3.79 9.32 -4.85
N SER A 201 -4.85 8.61 -5.25
CA SER A 201 -4.74 7.41 -6.07
C SER A 201 -4.05 7.67 -7.40
N ASP A 202 -3.19 6.73 -7.85
CA ASP A 202 -2.53 6.71 -9.16
C ASP A 202 -3.51 6.86 -10.33
N VAL A 203 -4.78 6.54 -10.10
CA VAL A 203 -5.87 6.69 -11.08
C VAL A 203 -5.95 8.12 -11.63
N PHE A 204 -5.68 9.15 -10.82
CA PHE A 204 -5.72 10.54 -11.28
C PHE A 204 -4.60 10.84 -12.30
N LEU A 205 -3.40 10.28 -12.11
CA LEU A 205 -2.31 10.41 -13.08
C LEU A 205 -2.68 9.70 -14.40
N LEU A 206 -3.29 8.51 -14.32
CA LEU A 206 -3.76 7.76 -15.49
C LEU A 206 -4.92 8.45 -16.21
N LEU A 207 -5.84 9.08 -15.48
CA LEU A 207 -6.91 9.90 -16.05
C LEU A 207 -6.36 11.10 -16.83
N LYS A 208 -5.28 11.72 -16.36
CA LYS A 208 -4.60 12.82 -17.08
C LYS A 208 -4.08 12.35 -18.44
N ILE A 209 -3.46 11.17 -18.50
CA ILE A 209 -3.00 10.58 -19.76
C ILE A 209 -4.20 10.34 -20.70
N LYS A 210 -5.31 9.82 -20.18
CA LYS A 210 -6.52 9.60 -20.97
C LYS A 210 -7.13 10.90 -21.49
N GLN A 211 -7.13 11.98 -20.69
CA GLN A 211 -7.57 13.31 -21.12
C GLN A 211 -6.70 13.92 -22.24
N SER A 212 -5.44 13.48 -22.35
CA SER A 212 -4.55 13.91 -23.45
C SER A 212 -4.83 13.19 -24.78
N GLY A 213 -5.92 12.43 -24.89
CA GLY A 213 -6.35 11.77 -26.12
C GLY A 213 -5.73 10.38 -26.35
N LEU A 214 -4.98 9.83 -25.37
CA LEU A 214 -4.35 8.52 -25.51
C LEU A 214 -5.34 7.39 -25.21
N GLY A 215 -5.28 6.32 -25.99
CA GLY A 215 -6.16 5.16 -25.89
C GLY A 215 -5.93 4.34 -24.60
N ASP A 216 -6.92 3.54 -24.23
CA ASP A 216 -6.90 2.71 -23.00
C ASP A 216 -5.69 1.76 -22.96
N THR A 217 -5.28 1.19 -24.10
CA THR A 217 -4.08 0.33 -24.20
C THR A 217 -2.82 1.06 -23.73
N MET A 218 -2.67 2.34 -24.12
CA MET A 218 -1.51 3.15 -23.74
C MET A 218 -1.53 3.45 -22.22
N VAL A 219 -2.69 3.80 -21.68
CA VAL A 219 -2.87 4.02 -20.23
C VAL A 219 -2.47 2.78 -19.42
N ILE A 220 -2.90 1.60 -19.88
CA ILE A 220 -2.55 0.32 -19.24
C ILE A 220 -1.04 0.04 -19.36
N SER A 221 -0.46 0.31 -20.53
CA SER A 221 0.99 0.10 -20.76
C SER A 221 1.85 0.98 -19.83
N VAL A 222 1.47 2.24 -19.65
CA VAL A 222 2.15 3.16 -18.72
C VAL A 222 2.01 2.67 -17.28
N TYR A 223 0.85 2.18 -16.88
CA TYR A 223 0.64 1.62 -15.54
C TYR A 223 1.49 0.35 -15.29
N ILE A 224 1.58 -0.55 -16.27
CA ILE A 224 2.45 -1.74 -16.18
C ILE A 224 3.91 -1.32 -16.09
N PHE A 225 4.34 -0.38 -16.94
CA PHE A 225 5.69 0.16 -16.95
C PHE A 225 6.08 0.77 -15.59
N TYR A 226 5.23 1.62 -15.02
CA TYR A 226 5.43 2.20 -13.69
C TYR A 226 5.64 1.12 -12.62
N ASN A 227 4.75 0.11 -12.56
CA ASN A 227 4.88 -0.96 -11.58
C ASN A 227 6.13 -1.82 -11.79
N LEU A 228 6.55 -2.02 -13.05
CA LEU A 228 7.78 -2.72 -13.35
C LEU A 228 9.01 -1.95 -12.85
N VAL A 229 9.08 -0.65 -13.14
CA VAL A 229 10.14 0.24 -12.61
C VAL A 229 10.15 0.18 -11.09
N TYR A 230 9.00 0.31 -10.45
CA TYR A 230 8.88 0.22 -9.00
C TYR A 230 9.43 -1.11 -8.46
N ALA A 231 9.03 -2.25 -9.05
CA ALA A 231 9.50 -3.57 -8.63
C ALA A 231 11.02 -3.70 -8.78
N MET A 232 11.60 -3.22 -9.88
CA MET A 232 13.04 -3.29 -10.15
C MET A 232 13.86 -2.42 -9.20
N PHE A 233 13.38 -1.21 -8.89
CA PHE A 233 14.13 -0.24 -8.08
C PHE A 233 13.92 -0.38 -6.57
N ALA A 234 12.85 -1.01 -6.09
CA ALA A 234 12.55 -1.08 -4.65
C ALA A 234 13.67 -1.76 -3.84
N PHE A 235 14.26 -2.82 -4.33
CA PHE A 235 15.36 -3.50 -3.65
C PHE A 235 16.69 -2.72 -3.70
N PRO A 236 17.19 -2.25 -4.86
CA PRO A 236 18.40 -1.44 -4.94
C PRO A 236 18.30 -0.14 -4.12
N VAL A 237 17.19 0.57 -4.21
CA VAL A 237 16.95 1.80 -3.44
C VAL A 237 16.91 1.51 -1.94
N GLY A 238 16.38 0.35 -1.52
CA GLY A 238 16.45 -0.10 -0.14
C GLY A 238 17.88 -0.28 0.38
N ILE A 239 18.79 -0.85 -0.44
CA ILE A 239 20.22 -0.99 -0.10
C ILE A 239 20.88 0.40 0.00
N ILE A 240 20.61 1.27 -0.98
CA ILE A 240 21.15 2.64 -0.98
C ILE A 240 20.66 3.39 0.27
N ALA A 241 19.40 3.20 0.67
CA ALA A 241 18.82 3.83 1.85
C ALA A 241 19.50 3.40 3.16
N ASP A 242 19.92 2.15 3.27
CA ASP A 242 20.68 1.65 4.41
C ASP A 242 22.07 2.30 4.50
N ASN A 243 22.70 2.60 3.35
CA ASN A 243 24.05 3.19 3.29
C ASN A 243 24.06 4.71 3.52
N ILE A 244 23.15 5.45 2.89
CA ILE A 244 23.14 6.92 2.92
C ILE A 244 22.11 7.52 3.87
N GLY A 245 21.23 6.67 4.44
CA GLY A 245 20.21 7.01 5.44
C GLY A 245 18.79 7.02 4.88
N LEU A 246 17.87 6.39 5.60
CA LEU A 246 16.46 6.26 5.25
C LEU A 246 15.79 7.62 5.04
N LYS A 247 16.11 8.61 5.87
CA LYS A 247 15.59 9.98 5.78
C LYS A 247 15.94 10.63 4.45
N ARG A 248 17.22 10.53 4.02
CA ARG A 248 17.69 11.16 2.78
C ARG A 248 17.00 10.57 1.56
N ILE A 249 16.93 9.25 1.48
CA ILE A 249 16.24 8.57 0.37
C ILE A 249 14.75 8.91 0.34
N PHE A 250 14.09 8.94 1.49
CA PHE A 250 12.69 9.33 1.57
C PHE A 250 12.44 10.75 1.06
N ILE A 251 13.27 11.72 1.45
CA ILE A 251 13.19 13.12 0.99
C ILE A 251 13.42 13.21 -0.52
N ILE A 252 14.42 12.49 -1.07
CA ILE A 252 14.65 12.41 -2.51
C ILE A 252 13.40 11.84 -3.21
N GLY A 253 12.80 10.79 -2.66
CA GLY A 253 11.55 10.25 -3.16
C GLY A 253 10.43 11.30 -3.20
N LEU A 254 10.23 12.07 -2.13
CA LEU A 254 9.24 13.15 -2.12
C LEU A 254 9.54 14.26 -3.14
N ALA A 255 10.82 14.59 -3.35
CA ALA A 255 11.21 15.56 -4.37
C ALA A 255 10.88 15.06 -5.79
N LEU A 256 11.14 13.77 -6.07
CA LEU A 256 10.72 13.12 -7.32
C LEU A 256 9.19 13.14 -7.49
N PHE A 257 8.44 12.86 -6.44
CA PHE A 257 6.98 12.95 -6.46
C PHE A 257 6.51 14.36 -6.84
N ALA A 258 7.03 15.39 -6.17
CA ALA A 258 6.70 16.78 -6.49
C ALA A 258 7.02 17.12 -7.93
N ALA A 259 8.22 16.73 -8.45
CA ALA A 259 8.62 16.94 -9.83
C ALA A 259 7.67 16.24 -10.83
N VAL A 260 7.25 15.01 -10.52
CA VAL A 260 6.27 14.27 -11.34
C VAL A 260 4.94 15.01 -11.41
N TYR A 261 4.40 15.46 -10.27
CA TYR A 261 3.11 16.15 -10.24
C TYR A 261 3.18 17.51 -10.92
N PHE A 262 4.28 18.26 -10.79
CA PHE A 262 4.51 19.47 -11.58
C PHE A 262 4.60 19.15 -13.08
N GLY A 263 5.36 18.14 -13.48
CA GLY A 263 5.45 17.72 -14.87
C GLY A 263 4.10 17.30 -15.45
N MET A 264 3.31 16.53 -14.69
CA MET A 264 1.96 16.11 -15.10
C MET A 264 0.97 17.27 -15.22
N SER A 265 1.17 18.37 -14.49
CA SER A 265 0.27 19.53 -14.55
C SER A 265 0.29 20.24 -15.89
N VAL A 266 1.44 20.21 -16.59
CA VAL A 266 1.66 20.95 -17.85
C VAL A 266 1.84 20.05 -19.07
N ASN A 267 2.05 18.73 -18.88
CA ASN A 267 2.42 17.83 -19.95
C ASN A 267 1.21 17.32 -20.76
N THR A 268 1.45 17.18 -22.07
CA THR A 268 0.56 16.50 -23.04
C THR A 268 1.33 15.52 -23.95
N ASN A 269 2.65 15.47 -23.85
CA ASN A 269 3.50 14.65 -24.71
C ASN A 269 3.62 13.22 -24.17
N LEU A 270 3.43 12.21 -25.03
CA LEU A 270 3.48 10.79 -24.68
C LEU A 270 4.83 10.35 -24.10
N TYR A 271 5.93 10.75 -24.74
CA TYR A 271 7.26 10.33 -24.29
C TYR A 271 7.59 10.88 -22.91
N LEU A 272 7.14 12.10 -22.64
CA LEU A 272 7.33 12.72 -21.34
C LEU A 272 6.45 12.02 -20.26
N PHE A 273 5.28 11.51 -20.61
CA PHE A 273 4.50 10.67 -19.67
C PHE A 273 5.28 9.42 -19.24
N PHE A 274 5.93 8.70 -20.15
CA PHE A 274 6.78 7.56 -19.79
C PHE A 274 7.94 7.99 -18.87
N GLY A 275 8.61 9.10 -19.16
CA GLY A 275 9.66 9.66 -18.31
C GLY A 275 9.14 10.01 -16.89
N LEU A 276 7.98 10.66 -16.80
CA LEU A 276 7.34 11.00 -15.52
C LEU A 276 6.92 9.75 -14.74
N PHE A 277 6.39 8.73 -15.41
CA PHE A 277 6.03 7.47 -14.74
C PHE A 277 7.24 6.62 -14.37
N PHE A 278 8.37 6.74 -15.08
CA PHE A 278 9.64 6.20 -14.62
C PHE A 278 10.04 6.83 -13.29
N LEU A 279 10.06 8.17 -13.21
CA LEU A 279 10.37 8.89 -11.97
C LEU A 279 9.36 8.55 -10.85
N TYR A 280 8.10 8.37 -11.19
CA TYR A 280 7.05 7.96 -10.24
C TYR A 280 7.30 6.56 -9.68
N GLY A 281 7.79 5.61 -10.49
CA GLY A 281 8.22 4.29 -10.04
C GLY A 281 9.41 4.35 -9.09
N VAL A 282 10.39 5.21 -9.39
CA VAL A 282 11.54 5.45 -8.50
C VAL A 282 11.09 6.12 -7.20
N TYR A 283 10.19 7.11 -7.25
CA TYR A 283 9.57 7.70 -6.04
C TYR A 283 8.93 6.63 -5.16
N ALA A 284 8.07 5.77 -5.73
CA ALA A 284 7.39 4.73 -4.99
C ALA A 284 8.37 3.76 -4.31
N SER A 285 9.48 3.43 -5.00
CA SER A 285 10.56 2.61 -4.45
C SER A 285 11.29 3.28 -3.28
N ALA A 286 11.44 4.61 -3.33
CA ALA A 286 12.12 5.42 -2.31
C ALA A 286 11.23 5.77 -1.11
N THR A 287 9.95 5.46 -1.13
CA THR A 287 9.02 5.89 -0.07
C THR A 287 8.28 4.76 0.61
N GLU A 288 7.66 3.84 -0.12
CA GLU A 288 6.73 2.85 0.41
C GLU A 288 7.37 1.84 1.39
N GLY A 289 8.50 1.23 1.02
CA GLY A 289 9.26 0.34 1.90
C GLY A 289 10.04 1.11 2.96
N ILE A 290 10.61 2.25 2.56
CA ILE A 290 11.48 3.08 3.38
C ILE A 290 10.74 3.70 4.57
N SER A 291 9.48 4.16 4.41
CA SER A 291 8.66 4.66 5.52
C SER A 291 8.48 3.63 6.62
N LYS A 292 8.22 2.37 6.26
CA LYS A 292 8.06 1.27 7.24
C LYS A 292 9.39 0.88 7.88
N ALA A 293 10.48 0.83 7.11
CA ALA A 293 11.83 0.64 7.62
C ALA A 293 12.17 1.72 8.67
N TRP A 294 11.87 2.97 8.36
CA TRP A 294 12.13 4.10 9.25
C TRP A 294 11.28 4.06 10.52
N ILE A 295 9.96 3.83 10.39
CA ILE A 295 9.07 3.63 11.54
C ILE A 295 9.58 2.49 12.44
N SER A 296 10.01 1.38 11.84
CA SER A 296 10.50 0.23 12.60
C SER A 296 11.84 0.48 13.30
N ASN A 297 12.66 1.45 12.82
CA ASN A 297 13.90 1.84 13.47
C ASN A 297 13.69 2.68 14.74
N ILE A 298 12.66 3.54 14.74
CA ILE A 298 12.37 4.43 15.85
C ILE A 298 11.35 3.88 16.85
N SER A 299 10.69 2.77 16.51
CA SER A 299 9.76 2.09 17.41
C SER A 299 10.44 1.04 18.28
N ASN A 300 9.91 0.83 19.50
CA ASN A 300 10.37 -0.27 20.34
C ASN A 300 10.10 -1.62 19.68
N LYS A 301 11.04 -2.57 19.79
CA LYS A 301 10.91 -3.92 19.22
C LYS A 301 9.61 -4.63 19.64
N LYS A 302 9.14 -4.40 20.88
CA LYS A 302 7.89 -4.98 21.40
C LYS A 302 6.63 -4.44 20.76
N ASP A 303 6.67 -3.20 20.21
CA ASP A 303 5.50 -2.46 19.70
C ASP A 303 5.57 -2.26 18.17
N THR A 304 6.49 -2.92 17.47
CA THR A 304 6.74 -2.69 16.04
C THR A 304 5.50 -2.93 15.16
N ALA A 305 4.74 -4.01 15.42
CA ALA A 305 3.52 -4.29 14.66
C ALA A 305 2.43 -3.24 14.94
N THR A 306 2.35 -2.78 16.19
CA THR A 306 1.44 -1.68 16.60
C THR A 306 1.82 -0.38 15.90
N ALA A 307 3.09 0.00 15.91
CA ALA A 307 3.59 1.21 15.30
C ALA A 307 3.31 1.26 13.78
N ILE A 308 3.72 0.22 13.06
CA ILE A 308 3.49 0.12 11.60
C ILE A 308 1.99 -0.01 11.31
N GLY A 309 1.25 -0.78 12.10
CA GLY A 309 -0.19 -0.96 11.94
C GLY A 309 -0.98 0.33 12.17
N THR A 310 -0.63 1.12 13.20
CA THR A 310 -1.25 2.42 13.48
C THR A 310 -0.99 3.40 12.33
N TYR A 311 0.25 3.54 11.89
CA TYR A 311 0.57 4.36 10.72
C TYR A 311 -0.21 3.90 9.48
N SER A 312 -0.16 2.61 9.14
CA SER A 312 -0.82 2.10 7.94
C SER A 312 -2.35 2.23 7.99
N GLY A 313 -2.95 2.12 9.18
CA GLY A 313 -4.38 2.37 9.38
C GLY A 313 -4.76 3.83 9.13
N LEU A 314 -4.03 4.76 9.73
CA LEU A 314 -4.22 6.20 9.54
C LEU A 314 -3.92 6.63 8.10
N GLN A 315 -2.85 6.09 7.49
CA GLN A 315 -2.50 6.32 6.08
C GLN A 315 -3.64 5.92 5.13
N SER A 316 -4.33 4.80 5.38
CA SER A 316 -5.47 4.39 4.54
C SER A 316 -6.62 5.39 4.60
N ILE A 317 -6.88 5.99 5.77
CA ILE A 317 -7.89 7.05 5.93
C ILE A 317 -7.44 8.31 5.18
N CYS A 318 -6.18 8.73 5.37
CA CYS A 318 -5.63 9.90 4.67
C CYS A 318 -5.67 9.72 3.14
N ALA A 319 -5.33 8.53 2.61
CA ALA A 319 -5.37 8.25 1.18
C ALA A 319 -6.80 8.32 0.60
N MET A 320 -7.81 7.87 1.36
CA MET A 320 -9.22 8.03 0.97
C MET A 320 -9.60 9.52 0.89
N LEU A 321 -9.24 10.30 1.91
CA LEU A 321 -9.49 11.75 1.94
C LEU A 321 -8.72 12.47 0.82
N ALA A 322 -7.46 12.09 0.56
CA ALA A 322 -6.64 12.62 -0.52
C ALA A 322 -7.30 12.42 -1.88
N SER A 323 -7.80 11.22 -2.15
CA SER A 323 -8.47 10.92 -3.42
C SER A 323 -9.78 11.70 -3.56
N SER A 324 -10.56 11.85 -2.49
CA SER A 324 -11.77 12.67 -2.49
C SER A 324 -11.45 14.14 -2.73
N LEU A 325 -10.44 14.68 -2.02
CA LEU A 325 -10.00 16.07 -2.18
C LEU A 325 -9.49 16.35 -3.60
N THR A 326 -8.64 15.46 -4.13
CA THR A 326 -8.13 15.58 -5.50
C THR A 326 -9.26 15.53 -6.52
N GLY A 327 -10.27 14.68 -6.33
CA GLY A 327 -11.46 14.63 -7.19
C GLY A 327 -12.25 15.93 -7.20
N VAL A 328 -12.49 16.55 -6.03
CA VAL A 328 -13.15 17.85 -5.90
C VAL A 328 -12.32 18.97 -6.55
N LEU A 329 -11.03 19.03 -6.27
CA LEU A 329 -10.12 20.02 -6.87
C LEU A 329 -10.08 19.88 -8.40
N TRP A 330 -10.02 18.65 -8.90
CA TRP A 330 -10.04 18.39 -10.34
C TRP A 330 -11.35 18.84 -11.00
N TYR A 331 -12.47 18.53 -10.38
CA TYR A 331 -13.78 18.95 -10.88
C TYR A 331 -13.94 20.47 -10.89
N SER A 332 -13.51 21.14 -9.83
CA SER A 332 -13.70 22.58 -9.64
C SER A 332 -12.68 23.45 -10.39
N PHE A 333 -11.42 23.02 -10.48
CA PHE A 333 -10.30 23.83 -10.96
C PHE A 333 -9.49 23.16 -12.08
N GLY A 334 -9.81 21.92 -12.44
CA GLY A 334 -9.10 21.13 -13.44
C GLY A 334 -7.88 20.38 -12.90
N ALA A 335 -7.39 19.45 -13.73
CA ALA A 335 -6.29 18.55 -13.39
C ALA A 335 -5.00 19.27 -13.01
N SER A 336 -4.63 20.30 -13.78
CA SER A 336 -3.36 21.02 -13.60
C SER A 336 -3.26 21.67 -12.23
N ILE A 337 -4.34 22.36 -11.78
CA ILE A 337 -4.36 23.00 -10.46
C ILE A 337 -4.32 21.97 -9.33
N ALA A 338 -5.07 20.86 -9.45
CA ALA A 338 -5.06 19.78 -8.48
C ALA A 338 -3.63 19.21 -8.30
N PHE A 339 -2.90 19.02 -9.40
CA PHE A 339 -1.53 18.52 -9.36
C PHE A 339 -0.52 19.53 -8.82
N ILE A 340 -0.66 20.82 -9.14
CA ILE A 340 0.18 21.87 -8.58
C ILE A 340 0.00 21.96 -7.05
N ILE A 341 -1.23 21.90 -6.55
CA ILE A 341 -1.52 21.89 -5.11
C ILE A 341 -0.85 20.69 -4.44
N THR A 342 -0.98 19.50 -5.02
CA THR A 342 -0.34 18.28 -4.52
C THR A 342 1.18 18.40 -4.47
N ALA A 343 1.80 18.89 -5.53
CA ALA A 343 3.25 19.09 -5.61
C ALA A 343 3.73 20.12 -4.57
N THR A 344 3.05 21.26 -4.46
CA THR A 344 3.38 22.33 -3.51
C THR A 344 3.24 21.84 -2.06
N ALA A 345 2.16 21.14 -1.73
CA ALA A 345 1.97 20.53 -0.41
C ALA A 345 3.10 19.54 -0.08
N THR A 346 3.55 18.76 -1.08
CA THR A 346 4.68 17.84 -0.88
C THR A 346 5.98 18.57 -0.59
N LEU A 347 6.25 19.70 -1.25
CA LEU A 347 7.42 20.54 -0.92
C LEU A 347 7.36 21.06 0.51
N LEU A 348 6.19 21.46 1.00
CA LEU A 348 6.01 21.87 2.39
C LEU A 348 6.27 20.70 3.36
N VAL A 349 5.88 19.48 3.02
CA VAL A 349 6.22 18.29 3.81
C VAL A 349 7.73 18.02 3.81
N ILE A 350 8.42 18.21 2.69
CA ILE A 350 9.89 18.11 2.64
C ILE A 350 10.52 19.10 3.61
N VAL A 351 10.09 20.37 3.58
CA VAL A 351 10.57 21.41 4.50
C VAL A 351 10.31 20.99 5.96
N TYR A 352 9.11 20.53 6.28
CA TYR A 352 8.77 20.01 7.60
C TYR A 352 9.75 18.91 8.06
N LEU A 353 9.97 17.89 7.20
CA LEU A 353 10.84 16.76 7.53
C LEU A 353 12.32 17.17 7.67
N LEU A 354 12.77 18.15 6.92
CA LEU A 354 14.12 18.69 7.03
C LEU A 354 14.34 19.42 8.36
N PHE A 355 13.39 20.26 8.79
CA PHE A 355 13.53 21.09 9.97
C PHE A 355 13.26 20.33 11.28
N ILE A 356 12.18 19.55 11.35
CA ILE A 356 11.74 18.93 12.61
C ILE A 356 12.55 17.67 12.94
N LEU A 357 13.10 16.99 11.93
CA LEU A 357 13.97 15.83 12.13
C LEU A 357 15.46 16.20 12.04
N ARG A 358 15.82 17.44 12.34
CA ARG A 358 17.21 17.92 12.36
C ARG A 358 18.06 17.34 13.50
N PHE A 359 17.42 16.70 14.48
CA PHE A 359 18.11 16.14 15.65
C PHE A 359 18.15 14.60 15.52
N ASN A 360 19.20 14.12 14.95
CA ASN A 360 20.09 12.98 15.29
C ASN A 360 20.93 12.61 14.09
#